data_a7570d5c161bd437ba796de7395f5ddd
#
_entry.id   a7570d5c161bd437ba796de7395f5ddd
#
_cell.length_a   1.000
_cell.length_b   1.000
_cell.length_c   1.000
_cell.angle_alpha   90.00
_cell.angle_beta   90.00
_cell.angle_gamma   90.00
#
_symmetry.space_group_name_H-M   'P 1'
#
loop_
_entity.id
_entity.type
_entity.pdbx_description
1 polymer ?
#
loop_
_entity_poly.entity_id
_entity_poly.type
_entity_poly.pdbx_seq_one_letter_code
_entity_poly.pdbx_strand_id
1 'polypeptide(L)'
;RKESSAASDVYKRQAAEYITVPSTQAVEMPEDMSFETGACLGIPGLTASYCTLGDGELNGKTVFVSGGAGAVGHTCIQLAKWSGANVIASGSENGFEHIREAGADYVFDYRDPNLSKKILDICPAGVDRAIEVEFGENVNLLHKIVRQNGEISLYGGAKNMNPTFPFGPYLFKALK
;
A
#
# COMPACT_ATOMS: atom_id res chain seq x y z
N ARG A 1 -38.38 -1.86 -0.01
CA ARG A 1 -37.00 -1.43 -0.24
C ARG A 1 -36.17 -2.68 -0.41
N LYS A 2 -35.51 -2.84 -1.55
CA LYS A 2 -34.58 -3.96 -1.74
C LYS A 2 -33.35 -3.71 -0.89
N GLU A 3 -33.03 -4.66 -0.02
CA GLU A 3 -31.72 -4.70 0.64
C GLU A 3 -30.65 -4.90 -0.45
N SER A 4 -29.67 -3.99 -0.53
CA SER A 4 -28.56 -4.16 -1.44
C SER A 4 -27.35 -4.65 -0.66
N SER A 5 -26.55 -5.53 -1.26
CA SER A 5 -25.31 -5.99 -0.62
C SER A 5 -24.32 -4.83 -0.48
N ALA A 6 -23.49 -4.84 0.55
CA ALA A 6 -22.53 -3.76 0.86
C ALA A 6 -21.66 -3.37 -0.35
N ALA A 7 -21.20 -4.33 -1.15
CA ALA A 7 -20.43 -4.07 -2.37
C ALA A 7 -21.24 -3.35 -3.46
N SER A 8 -22.56 -3.63 -3.57
CA SER A 8 -23.45 -2.95 -4.51
C SER A 8 -23.78 -1.53 -4.07
N ASP A 9 -23.74 -1.24 -2.77
CA ASP A 9 -24.06 0.07 -2.23
C ASP A 9 -22.90 1.07 -2.37
N VAL A 10 -21.67 0.62 -2.26
CA VAL A 10 -20.48 1.46 -2.47
C VAL A 10 -20.51 2.13 -3.84
N TYR A 11 -20.90 1.39 -4.89
CA TYR A 11 -20.93 1.94 -6.26
C TYR A 11 -22.23 2.63 -6.63
N LYS A 12 -23.35 2.35 -5.97
CA LYS A 12 -24.67 2.86 -6.35
C LYS A 12 -25.19 4.01 -5.49
N ARG A 13 -24.57 4.29 -4.33
CA ARG A 13 -25.05 5.28 -3.36
C ARG A 13 -23.99 6.21 -2.82
N GLN A 14 -22.91 6.43 -3.55
CA GLN A 14 -21.82 7.33 -3.14
C GLN A 14 -22.23 8.79 -2.97
N ALA A 15 -23.36 9.20 -3.55
CA ALA A 15 -23.89 10.56 -3.46
C ALA A 15 -25.21 10.59 -2.65
N ALA A 16 -25.24 9.96 -1.48
CA ALA A 16 -26.39 9.94 -0.59
C ALA A 16 -26.02 10.48 0.79
N GLU A 17 -26.91 11.29 1.39
CA GLU A 17 -26.74 11.80 2.76
C GLU A 17 -26.85 10.68 3.81
N TYR A 18 -27.64 9.65 3.51
CA TYR A 18 -27.87 8.53 4.40
C TYR A 18 -27.84 7.21 3.65
N ILE A 19 -27.25 6.21 4.28
CA ILE A 19 -27.18 4.82 3.79
C ILE A 19 -27.63 3.86 4.90
N THR A 20 -28.31 2.78 4.52
CA THR A 20 -28.65 1.71 5.46
C THR A 20 -27.62 0.60 5.34
N VAL A 21 -26.93 0.30 6.43
CA VAL A 21 -25.95 -0.78 6.53
C VAL A 21 -26.22 -1.64 7.78
N PRO A 22 -25.79 -2.90 7.83
CA PRO A 22 -25.78 -3.65 9.08
C PRO A 22 -24.95 -2.95 10.14
N SER A 23 -25.41 -2.93 11.39
CA SER A 23 -24.68 -2.27 12.49
C SER A 23 -23.24 -2.81 12.69
N THR A 24 -23.00 -4.07 12.33
CA THR A 24 -21.67 -4.69 12.37
C THR A 24 -20.71 -4.17 11.31
N GLN A 25 -21.18 -3.40 10.33
CA GLN A 25 -20.39 -2.76 9.27
C GLN A 25 -20.28 -1.24 9.45
N ALA A 26 -20.81 -0.72 10.54
CA ALA A 26 -20.75 0.69 10.89
C ALA A 26 -19.80 0.88 12.08
N VAL A 27 -18.93 1.86 11.98
CA VAL A 27 -18.08 2.31 13.08
C VAL A 27 -18.40 3.76 13.33
N GLU A 28 -18.56 4.13 14.60
CA GLU A 28 -18.79 5.52 14.99
C GLU A 28 -17.56 6.37 14.66
N MET A 29 -17.77 7.47 13.97
CA MET A 29 -16.71 8.39 13.63
C MET A 29 -16.38 9.28 14.85
N PRO A 30 -15.09 9.51 15.19
CA PRO A 30 -14.71 10.44 16.25
C PRO A 30 -15.33 11.81 16.04
N GLU A 31 -15.76 12.46 17.16
CA GLU A 31 -16.47 13.74 17.11
C GLU A 31 -15.66 14.89 16.47
N ASP A 32 -14.34 14.82 16.58
CA ASP A 32 -13.40 15.81 16.03
C ASP A 32 -13.00 15.54 14.56
N MET A 33 -13.50 14.46 13.97
CA MET A 33 -13.20 14.08 12.59
C MET A 33 -14.19 14.69 11.60
N SER A 34 -13.67 15.32 10.55
CA SER A 34 -14.52 15.82 9.45
C SER A 34 -15.07 14.68 8.59
N PHE A 35 -16.22 14.91 7.94
CA PHE A 35 -16.81 13.94 7.00
C PHE A 35 -15.89 13.66 5.81
N GLU A 36 -15.11 14.65 5.35
CA GLU A 36 -14.14 14.49 4.27
C GLU A 36 -13.03 13.52 4.67
N THR A 37 -12.49 13.67 5.88
CA THR A 37 -11.49 12.74 6.43
C THR A 37 -12.09 11.35 6.60
N GLY A 38 -13.28 11.24 7.20
CA GLY A 38 -13.97 9.96 7.39
C GLY A 38 -14.23 9.24 6.07
N ALA A 39 -14.59 9.95 5.00
CA ALA A 39 -14.79 9.39 3.68
C ALA A 39 -13.51 8.78 3.07
N CYS A 40 -12.34 9.29 3.44
CA CYS A 40 -11.05 8.75 2.99
C CYS A 40 -10.61 7.49 3.77
N LEU A 41 -11.20 7.22 4.95
CA LEU A 41 -10.79 6.09 5.79
C LEU A 41 -11.46 4.76 5.43
N GLY A 42 -12.48 4.74 4.60
CA GLY A 42 -13.17 3.52 4.20
C GLY A 42 -12.23 2.49 3.56
N ILE A 43 -12.42 2.17 2.28
CA ILE A 43 -11.59 1.18 1.59
C ILE A 43 -10.08 1.55 1.62
N PRO A 44 -9.66 2.79 1.31
CA PRO A 44 -8.24 3.12 1.29
C PRO A 44 -7.58 2.98 2.67
N GLY A 45 -8.19 3.49 3.71
CA GLY A 45 -7.65 3.46 5.07
C GLY A 45 -7.56 2.05 5.64
N LEU A 46 -8.62 1.24 5.48
CA LEU A 46 -8.64 -0.16 5.91
C LEU A 46 -7.60 -1.00 5.16
N THR A 47 -7.50 -0.84 3.83
CA THR A 47 -6.50 -1.54 3.02
C THR A 47 -5.09 -1.16 3.46
N ALA A 48 -4.82 0.14 3.63
CA ALA A 48 -3.52 0.62 4.07
C ALA A 48 -3.16 0.09 5.47
N SER A 49 -4.10 0.12 6.41
CA SER A 49 -3.90 -0.41 7.77
C SER A 49 -3.55 -1.89 7.73
N TYR A 50 -4.31 -2.69 6.98
CA TYR A 50 -4.06 -4.13 6.87
C TYR A 50 -2.71 -4.43 6.23
N CYS A 51 -2.37 -3.82 5.10
CA CYS A 51 -1.11 -4.04 4.39
C CYS A 51 0.12 -3.55 5.18
N THR A 52 -0.06 -2.54 6.03
CA THR A 52 1.06 -1.95 6.78
C THR A 52 1.23 -2.59 8.15
N LEU A 53 0.16 -2.83 8.88
CA LEU A 53 0.20 -3.21 10.29
C LEU A 53 -0.19 -4.69 10.55
N GLY A 54 -0.81 -5.37 9.57
CA GLY A 54 -1.38 -6.71 9.74
C GLY A 54 -0.35 -7.80 10.10
N ASP A 55 0.90 -7.67 9.63
CA ASP A 55 1.95 -8.67 9.82
C ASP A 55 3.02 -8.25 10.84
N GLY A 56 2.63 -7.44 11.83
CA GLY A 56 3.47 -7.08 12.96
C GLY A 56 4.23 -5.76 12.82
N GLU A 57 5.05 -5.49 13.81
CA GLU A 57 5.73 -4.20 14.01
C GLU A 57 6.71 -3.84 12.89
N LEU A 58 6.79 -2.54 12.58
CA LEU A 58 7.69 -1.97 11.58
C LEU A 58 8.80 -1.11 12.16
N ASN A 59 8.86 -0.97 13.48
CA ASN A 59 9.89 -0.14 14.12
C ASN A 59 11.32 -0.58 13.72
N GLY A 60 12.07 0.36 13.16
CA GLY A 60 13.43 0.12 12.66
C GLY A 60 13.54 -0.67 11.37
N LYS A 61 12.43 -1.13 10.79
CA LYS A 61 12.39 -1.85 9.50
C LYS A 61 12.43 -0.87 8.32
N THR A 62 12.84 -1.39 7.17
CA THR A 62 12.75 -0.66 5.90
C THR A 62 11.58 -1.18 5.08
N VAL A 63 10.68 -0.29 4.69
CA VAL A 63 9.46 -0.60 3.93
C VAL A 63 9.52 0.05 2.56
N PHE A 64 9.22 -0.71 1.52
CA PHE A 64 9.00 -0.17 0.17
C PHE A 64 7.50 -0.03 -0.09
N VAL A 65 7.06 1.14 -0.55
CA VAL A 65 5.67 1.40 -0.92
C VAL A 65 5.59 1.76 -2.40
N SER A 66 4.98 0.89 -3.22
CA SER A 66 4.71 1.21 -4.61
C SER A 66 3.44 2.06 -4.74
N GLY A 67 3.44 3.00 -5.70
CA GLY A 67 2.29 3.88 -5.93
C GLY A 67 1.99 4.82 -4.76
N GLY A 68 3.03 5.37 -4.12
CA GLY A 68 2.94 6.19 -2.92
C GLY A 68 2.10 7.47 -3.03
N ALA A 69 1.81 7.97 -4.25
CA ALA A 69 0.92 9.12 -4.46
C ALA A 69 -0.58 8.75 -4.50
N GLY A 70 -0.92 7.46 -4.57
CA GLY A 70 -2.30 6.99 -4.52
C GLY A 70 -2.87 6.99 -3.11
N ALA A 71 -4.20 6.99 -2.95
CA ALA A 71 -4.86 7.07 -1.64
C ALA A 71 -4.39 5.98 -0.66
N VAL A 72 -4.28 4.73 -1.10
CA VAL A 72 -3.76 3.63 -0.25
C VAL A 72 -2.28 3.81 0.03
N GLY A 73 -1.45 4.02 -1.01
CA GLY A 73 0.00 4.16 -0.87
C GLY A 73 0.40 5.33 0.04
N HIS A 74 -0.25 6.48 -0.11
CA HIS A 74 -0.04 7.66 0.74
C HIS A 74 -0.33 7.35 2.22
N THR A 75 -1.45 6.68 2.49
CA THR A 75 -1.80 6.25 3.85
C THR A 75 -0.83 5.18 4.38
N CYS A 76 -0.37 4.24 3.54
CA CYS A 76 0.66 3.26 3.94
C CYS A 76 1.96 3.94 4.37
N ILE A 77 2.41 4.98 3.65
CA ILE A 77 3.61 5.73 4.02
C ILE A 77 3.45 6.34 5.40
N GLN A 78 2.33 7.04 5.66
CA GLN A 78 2.05 7.65 6.96
C GLN A 78 2.03 6.62 8.09
N LEU A 79 1.33 5.50 7.90
CA LEU A 79 1.24 4.42 8.90
C LEU A 79 2.60 3.76 9.14
N ALA A 80 3.40 3.52 8.09
CA ALA A 80 4.73 2.97 8.22
C ALA A 80 5.66 3.93 8.99
N LYS A 81 5.61 5.23 8.69
CA LYS A 81 6.37 6.25 9.43
C LYS A 81 5.91 6.36 10.88
N TRP A 82 4.62 6.36 11.12
CA TRP A 82 4.07 6.35 12.49
C TRP A 82 4.54 5.13 13.29
N SER A 83 4.72 3.98 12.63
CA SER A 83 5.23 2.75 13.23
C SER A 83 6.77 2.71 13.38
N GLY A 84 7.49 3.80 13.03
CA GLY A 84 8.94 3.90 13.18
C GLY A 84 9.76 3.26 12.05
N ALA A 85 9.16 3.04 10.88
CA ALA A 85 9.87 2.48 9.72
C ALA A 85 10.67 3.55 8.96
N ASN A 86 11.72 3.08 8.24
CA ASN A 86 12.32 3.82 7.13
C ASN A 86 11.51 3.52 5.86
N VAL A 87 11.06 4.55 5.15
CA VAL A 87 10.15 4.37 4.02
C VAL A 87 10.80 4.79 2.72
N ILE A 88 10.87 3.84 1.80
CA ILE A 88 11.23 4.06 0.39
C ILE A 88 9.93 3.98 -0.41
N ALA A 89 9.60 4.98 -1.21
CA ALA A 89 8.38 4.95 -2.01
C ALA A 89 8.65 5.18 -3.49
N SER A 90 7.78 4.66 -4.34
CA SER A 90 7.78 4.96 -5.76
C SER A 90 6.47 5.58 -6.23
N GLY A 91 6.58 6.46 -7.23
CA GLY A 91 5.45 7.13 -7.87
C GLY A 91 5.86 7.74 -9.20
N SER A 92 4.97 8.48 -9.86
CA SER A 92 5.33 9.35 -10.97
C SER A 92 5.94 10.65 -10.45
N GLU A 93 6.76 11.33 -11.24
CA GLU A 93 7.41 12.58 -10.83
C GLU A 93 6.42 13.64 -10.33
N ASN A 94 5.24 13.73 -10.95
CA ASN A 94 4.19 14.67 -10.53
C ASN A 94 3.65 14.38 -9.11
N GLY A 95 3.86 13.18 -8.59
CA GLY A 95 3.42 12.78 -7.26
C GLY A 95 4.50 12.84 -6.19
N PHE A 96 5.74 13.22 -6.54
CA PHE A 96 6.88 13.14 -5.62
C PHE A 96 6.72 14.05 -4.39
N GLU A 97 6.21 15.25 -4.58
CA GLU A 97 5.96 16.16 -3.47
C GLU A 97 4.95 15.55 -2.49
N HIS A 98 3.83 15.08 -3.00
CA HIS A 98 2.80 14.42 -2.20
C HIS A 98 3.31 13.18 -1.44
N ILE A 99 4.19 12.38 -2.07
CA ILE A 99 4.83 11.23 -1.43
C ILE A 99 5.77 11.67 -0.28
N ARG A 100 6.53 12.76 -0.47
CA ARG A 100 7.39 13.32 0.58
C ARG A 100 6.58 13.91 1.74
N GLU A 101 5.49 14.60 1.45
CA GLU A 101 4.56 15.12 2.46
C GLU A 101 3.96 14.01 3.33
N ALA A 102 3.73 12.81 2.77
CA ALA A 102 3.32 11.64 3.53
C ALA A 102 4.40 11.12 4.48
N GLY A 103 5.66 11.56 4.32
CA GLY A 103 6.78 11.22 5.18
C GLY A 103 7.77 10.21 4.60
N ALA A 104 7.72 9.88 3.29
CA ALA A 104 8.70 8.98 2.69
C ALA A 104 10.12 9.55 2.76
N ASP A 105 11.08 8.73 3.22
CA ASP A 105 12.49 9.12 3.36
C ASP A 105 13.18 9.18 1.98
N TYR A 106 12.78 8.29 1.07
CA TYR A 106 13.29 8.22 -0.29
C TYR A 106 12.16 8.05 -1.29
N VAL A 107 12.24 8.78 -2.41
CA VAL A 107 11.20 8.78 -3.45
C VAL A 107 11.83 8.56 -4.82
N PHE A 108 11.32 7.60 -5.59
CA PHE A 108 11.82 7.23 -6.91
C PHE A 108 10.71 7.18 -7.96
N ASP A 109 11.06 7.42 -9.22
CA ASP A 109 10.17 7.13 -10.33
C ASP A 109 10.06 5.61 -10.53
N TYR A 110 8.83 5.10 -10.52
CA TYR A 110 8.56 3.68 -10.75
C TYR A 110 9.00 3.19 -12.16
N ARG A 111 9.19 4.11 -13.11
CA ARG A 111 9.65 3.84 -14.48
C ARG A 111 11.17 3.78 -14.62
N ASP A 112 11.91 4.12 -13.57
CA ASP A 112 13.38 4.11 -13.62
C ASP A 112 13.90 2.67 -13.80
N PRO A 113 14.61 2.37 -14.90
CA PRO A 113 15.15 1.01 -15.13
C PRO A 113 16.17 0.60 -14.06
N ASN A 114 16.73 1.55 -13.33
CA ASN A 114 17.69 1.31 -12.25
C ASN A 114 17.03 1.33 -10.85
N LEU A 115 15.70 1.32 -10.76
CA LEU A 115 14.98 1.42 -9.47
C LEU A 115 15.46 0.38 -8.45
N SER A 116 15.60 -0.89 -8.86
CA SER A 116 16.08 -1.94 -7.95
C SER A 116 17.47 -1.66 -7.40
N LYS A 117 18.38 -1.16 -8.24
CA LYS A 117 19.74 -0.79 -7.82
C LYS A 117 19.70 0.37 -6.81
N LYS A 118 18.96 1.43 -7.11
CA LYS A 118 18.83 2.59 -6.23
C LYS A 118 18.27 2.22 -4.85
N ILE A 119 17.30 1.31 -4.80
CA ILE A 119 16.75 0.78 -3.54
C ILE A 119 17.82 0.00 -2.78
N LEU A 120 18.57 -0.88 -3.46
CA LEU A 120 19.63 -1.68 -2.84
C LEU A 120 20.86 -0.87 -2.45
N ASP A 121 21.14 0.26 -3.09
CA ASP A 121 22.18 1.20 -2.67
C ASP A 121 21.85 1.83 -1.29
N ILE A 122 20.57 2.01 -0.97
CA ILE A 122 20.08 2.48 0.34
C ILE A 122 20.00 1.32 1.35
N CYS A 123 19.46 0.18 0.93
CA CYS A 123 19.23 -0.97 1.78
C CYS A 123 19.84 -2.23 1.13
N PRO A 124 21.17 -2.48 1.30
CA PRO A 124 21.88 -3.56 0.61
C PRO A 124 21.36 -4.97 0.92
N ALA A 125 20.80 -5.17 2.11
CA ALA A 125 20.18 -6.44 2.49
C ALA A 125 18.79 -6.67 1.84
N GLY A 126 18.22 -5.62 1.24
CA GLY A 126 16.84 -5.55 0.76
C GLY A 126 15.87 -5.06 1.83
N VAL A 127 14.69 -4.63 1.39
CA VAL A 127 13.64 -4.12 2.28
C VAL A 127 12.97 -5.26 3.06
N ASP A 128 12.51 -4.97 4.27
CA ASP A 128 11.83 -5.94 5.15
C ASP A 128 10.44 -6.29 4.63
N ARG A 129 9.72 -5.27 4.15
CA ARG A 129 8.36 -5.41 3.60
C ARG A 129 8.20 -4.55 2.36
N ALA A 130 7.52 -5.08 1.35
CA ALA A 130 7.03 -4.34 0.21
C ALA A 130 5.51 -4.28 0.25
N ILE A 131 4.94 -3.07 0.10
CA ILE A 131 3.50 -2.84 -0.04
C ILE A 131 3.24 -2.48 -1.49
N GLU A 132 2.49 -3.32 -2.21
CA GLU A 132 2.49 -3.36 -3.66
C GLU A 132 1.10 -3.20 -4.27
N VAL A 133 0.96 -2.20 -5.16
CA VAL A 133 -0.30 -1.91 -5.87
C VAL A 133 -0.42 -2.58 -7.23
N GLU A 134 0.69 -2.90 -7.88
CA GLU A 134 0.71 -3.43 -9.26
C GLU A 134 1.64 -4.65 -9.37
N PHE A 135 1.29 -5.70 -8.64
CA PHE A 135 2.14 -6.90 -8.51
C PHE A 135 2.55 -7.48 -9.85
N GLY A 136 1.61 -7.56 -10.81
CA GLY A 136 1.87 -8.18 -12.11
C GLY A 136 2.99 -7.51 -12.90
N GLU A 137 3.12 -6.20 -12.80
CA GLU A 137 4.21 -5.45 -13.43
C GLU A 137 5.51 -5.52 -12.60
N ASN A 138 5.37 -5.57 -11.27
CA ASN A 138 6.48 -5.44 -10.34
C ASN A 138 7.02 -6.77 -9.81
N VAL A 139 6.47 -7.91 -10.23
CA VAL A 139 6.90 -9.25 -9.77
C VAL A 139 8.41 -9.47 -9.92
N ASN A 140 9.03 -8.96 -10.99
CA ASN A 140 10.49 -9.05 -11.22
C ASN A 140 11.31 -8.01 -10.44
N LEU A 141 10.71 -6.93 -9.97
CA LEU A 141 11.33 -5.95 -9.08
C LEU A 141 11.35 -6.50 -7.66
N LEU A 142 10.22 -6.98 -7.18
CA LEU A 142 10.00 -7.36 -5.79
C LEU A 142 11.00 -8.42 -5.30
N HIS A 143 11.21 -9.50 -6.05
CA HIS A 143 12.19 -10.51 -5.63
C HIS A 143 13.63 -10.00 -5.58
N LYS A 144 13.95 -8.90 -6.26
CA LYS A 144 15.30 -8.27 -6.19
C LYS A 144 15.45 -7.45 -4.93
N ILE A 145 14.44 -6.62 -4.62
CA ILE A 145 14.52 -5.62 -3.55
C ILE A 145 14.10 -6.13 -2.17
N VAL A 146 13.25 -7.15 -2.08
CA VAL A 146 12.84 -7.71 -0.78
C VAL A 146 13.91 -8.66 -0.28
N ARG A 147 14.29 -8.54 1.01
CA ARG A 147 15.29 -9.39 1.65
C ARG A 147 14.83 -10.84 1.79
N GLN A 148 15.74 -11.73 2.16
CA GLN A 148 15.37 -13.10 2.54
C GLN A 148 14.41 -13.10 3.74
N ASN A 149 13.39 -13.96 3.70
CA ASN A 149 12.28 -14.00 4.66
C ASN A 149 11.51 -12.68 4.79
N GLY A 150 11.61 -11.78 3.80
CA GLY A 150 10.84 -10.54 3.76
C GLY A 150 9.40 -10.78 3.33
N GLU A 151 8.58 -9.75 3.45
CA GLU A 151 7.14 -9.81 3.27
C GLU A 151 6.68 -8.94 2.09
N ILE A 152 5.65 -9.39 1.39
CA ILE A 152 5.04 -8.65 0.28
C ILE A 152 3.53 -8.61 0.51
N SER A 153 3.03 -7.43 0.88
CA SER A 153 1.59 -7.18 1.04
C SER A 153 1.01 -6.64 -0.26
N LEU A 154 0.10 -7.39 -0.87
CA LEU A 154 -0.50 -7.08 -2.17
C LEU A 154 -1.91 -6.52 -1.99
N TYR A 155 -2.24 -5.42 -2.68
CA TYR A 155 -3.61 -4.90 -2.70
C TYR A 155 -4.12 -4.53 -4.08
N GLY A 156 -3.31 -4.69 -5.13
CA GLY A 156 -3.67 -4.40 -6.51
C GLY A 156 -2.86 -5.19 -7.52
N GLY A 157 -3.19 -5.03 -8.80
CA GLY A 157 -2.56 -5.76 -9.91
C GLY A 157 -3.37 -5.65 -11.21
N ALA A 158 -4.08 -4.53 -11.42
CA ALA A 158 -5.06 -4.41 -12.49
C ALA A 158 -4.46 -4.40 -13.91
N LYS A 159 -3.20 -3.97 -14.07
CA LYS A 159 -2.54 -3.90 -15.38
C LYS A 159 -2.14 -5.26 -15.91
N ASN A 160 -1.73 -6.17 -15.02
CA ASN A 160 -1.31 -7.51 -15.40
C ASN A 160 -1.77 -8.52 -14.36
N MET A 161 -2.93 -9.14 -14.59
CA MET A 161 -3.54 -10.13 -13.70
C MET A 161 -2.95 -11.53 -13.85
N ASN A 162 -2.14 -11.79 -14.88
CA ASN A 162 -1.55 -13.09 -15.17
C ASN A 162 -0.04 -12.95 -15.46
N PRO A 163 0.78 -12.49 -14.50
CA PRO A 163 2.21 -12.32 -14.72
C PRO A 163 2.92 -13.68 -14.86
N THR A 164 4.02 -13.69 -15.61
CA THR A 164 4.97 -14.80 -15.54
C THR A 164 5.67 -14.73 -14.19
N PHE A 165 5.37 -15.69 -13.32
CA PHE A 165 5.88 -15.70 -11.94
C PHE A 165 7.26 -16.33 -11.85
N PRO A 166 8.31 -15.61 -11.41
CA PRO A 166 9.66 -16.14 -11.25
C PRO A 166 9.78 -16.97 -9.97
N PHE A 167 9.23 -18.18 -9.98
CA PHE A 167 9.09 -19.04 -8.80
C PHE A 167 10.40 -19.28 -8.05
N GLY A 168 11.49 -19.57 -8.76
CA GLY A 168 12.79 -19.87 -8.14
C GLY A 168 13.29 -18.76 -7.21
N PRO A 169 13.44 -17.50 -7.69
CA PRO A 169 13.83 -16.38 -6.83
C PRO A 169 12.97 -16.17 -5.58
N TYR A 170 11.65 -16.33 -5.70
CA TYR A 170 10.74 -16.22 -4.56
C TYR A 170 10.91 -17.36 -3.56
N LEU A 171 11.04 -18.60 -4.06
CA LEU A 171 11.28 -19.79 -3.24
C LEU A 171 12.60 -19.69 -2.45
N PHE A 172 13.71 -19.37 -3.13
CA PHE A 172 15.03 -19.31 -2.49
C PHE A 172 15.17 -18.17 -1.47
N LYS A 173 14.40 -17.11 -1.61
CA LYS A 173 14.34 -16.05 -0.61
C LYS A 173 13.30 -16.30 0.49
N ALA A 174 12.49 -17.35 0.37
CA ALA A 174 11.37 -17.65 1.29
C ALA A 174 10.49 -16.42 1.52
N LEU A 175 10.11 -15.73 0.44
CA LEU A 175 9.24 -14.54 0.51
C LEU A 175 7.84 -14.96 0.94
N LYS A 176 7.23 -14.15 1.79
CA LYS A 176 5.88 -14.34 2.34
C LYS A 176 4.89 -13.38 1.70
#